data_34f5996a9ab9ea8c09b58f4a6b7f9817
#
_entry.id   34f5996a9ab9ea8c09b58f4a6b7f9817
#
_cell.length_a   1.000
_cell.length_b   1.000
_cell.length_c   1.000
_cell.angle_alpha   90.00
_cell.angle_beta   90.00
_cell.angle_gamma   90.00
#
_symmetry.space_group_name_H-M   'P 1'
#
loop_
_entity.id
_entity.type
_entity.pdbx_description
1 polymer ?
#
loop_
_entity_poly.entity_id
_entity_poly.type
_entity_poly.pdbx_seq_one_letter_code
_entity_poly.pdbx_strand_id
1 'polypeptide(L)'
;MAAGYQVPDLPLFESRLYQADAASCSVRFEEEIKRSRFITTLAHADSRERALAFVDAIKKEFPDARHNCWAYAAGRPGDTAQVGQSDDGEPHGTTGRPMLNQLLYGGVGELVAVTTRYFGGIKLGTGGLTRAYQNGVKEALPLLPVTEKKVLCRGLVEVDYAHVDRFYRLLPQYQARVAGEDFGASALFTVELPEDLFEACRDALREATDGASEMMDAGPATEDI
;
A
#
# COMPACT_ATOMS: atom_id res chain seq x y z
N MET A 1 17.37 5.47 3.82
CA MET A 1 16.38 4.88 2.89
C MET A 1 15.20 5.82 2.83
N ALA A 2 14.47 5.92 1.75
CA ALA A 2 13.36 6.87 1.66
C ALA A 2 12.28 6.53 2.70
N ALA A 3 11.84 7.52 3.47
CA ALA A 3 10.82 7.38 4.52
C ALA A 3 9.40 7.22 3.98
N GLY A 4 9.26 7.22 2.67
CA GLY A 4 8.01 7.08 1.99
C GLY A 4 8.10 6.10 0.83
N TYR A 5 6.95 5.70 0.33
CA TYR A 5 6.82 4.91 -0.90
C TYR A 5 5.59 5.37 -1.67
N GLN A 6 5.58 5.09 -2.95
CA GLN A 6 4.46 5.46 -3.80
C GLN A 6 3.28 4.52 -3.58
N VAL A 7 2.09 5.12 -3.45
CA VAL A 7 0.80 4.44 -3.41
C VAL A 7 -0.13 5.06 -4.45
N PRO A 8 -1.20 4.36 -4.90
CA PRO A 8 -2.19 4.98 -5.76
C PRO A 8 -2.83 6.21 -5.11
N ASP A 9 -2.89 7.31 -5.85
CA ASP A 9 -3.70 8.50 -5.49
C ASP A 9 -5.16 8.27 -5.93
N LEU A 10 -5.73 7.19 -5.40
CA LEU A 10 -7.10 6.74 -5.62
C LEU A 10 -7.75 6.46 -4.28
N PRO A 11 -9.06 6.66 -4.14
CA PRO A 11 -9.77 6.25 -2.92
C PRO A 11 -9.53 4.77 -2.62
N LEU A 12 -9.29 4.46 -1.34
CA LEU A 12 -9.27 3.07 -0.87
C LEU A 12 -10.61 2.42 -1.18
N PHE A 13 -10.57 1.20 -1.70
CA PHE A 13 -11.79 0.48 -1.98
C PHE A 13 -12.46 0.03 -0.68
N GLU A 14 -13.68 0.54 -0.42
CA GLU A 14 -14.50 0.18 0.72
C GLU A 14 -15.76 -0.58 0.28
N SER A 15 -15.93 -1.78 0.78
CA SER A 15 -17.08 -2.64 0.45
C SER A 15 -18.44 -2.04 0.84
N ARG A 16 -18.48 -1.10 1.79
CA ARG A 16 -19.70 -0.39 2.23
C ARG A 16 -20.16 0.68 1.25
N LEU A 17 -19.25 1.19 0.42
CA LEU A 17 -19.54 2.15 -0.64
C LEU A 17 -19.90 1.47 -1.98
N TYR A 18 -20.34 0.24 -1.92
CA TYR A 18 -20.64 -0.65 -3.05
C TYR A 18 -21.66 -0.12 -4.07
N GLN A 19 -22.18 1.09 -3.90
CA GLN A 19 -22.92 1.84 -4.91
C GLN A 19 -22.03 2.78 -5.72
N ALA A 20 -20.76 2.96 -5.33
CA ALA A 20 -19.79 3.65 -6.14
C ALA A 20 -19.16 2.63 -7.10
N ASP A 21 -19.36 2.85 -8.37
CA ASP A 21 -18.80 2.18 -9.53
C ASP A 21 -17.31 1.83 -9.28
N ALA A 22 -16.92 0.54 -9.36
CA ALA A 22 -15.52 0.11 -9.26
C ALA A 22 -14.62 0.87 -10.24
N ALA A 23 -15.19 1.39 -11.32
CA ALA A 23 -14.52 2.25 -12.29
C ALA A 23 -14.05 3.59 -11.70
N SER A 24 -14.70 4.13 -10.67
CA SER A 24 -14.35 5.45 -10.10
C SER A 24 -13.11 5.42 -9.17
N CYS A 25 -12.72 4.24 -8.66
CA CYS A 25 -11.59 4.05 -7.75
C CYS A 25 -10.50 3.14 -8.34
N SER A 26 -10.46 2.98 -9.65
CA SER A 26 -9.53 2.09 -10.34
C SER A 26 -9.05 2.66 -11.66
N VAL A 27 -7.93 2.13 -12.15
CA VAL A 27 -7.49 2.32 -13.53
C VAL A 27 -7.64 1.03 -14.30
N ARG A 28 -7.83 1.15 -15.61
CA ARG A 28 -8.11 0.00 -16.46
C ARG A 28 -7.29 0.04 -17.75
N PHE A 29 -6.67 -1.09 -18.07
CA PHE A 29 -5.99 -1.33 -19.34
C PHE A 29 -6.64 -2.51 -20.05
N GLU A 30 -6.89 -2.37 -21.34
CA GLU A 30 -7.47 -3.43 -22.16
C GLU A 30 -6.58 -3.75 -23.35
N GLU A 31 -6.45 -5.04 -23.63
CA GLU A 31 -5.77 -5.53 -24.83
C GLU A 31 -6.47 -6.75 -25.42
N GLU A 32 -6.28 -6.94 -26.72
CA GLU A 32 -6.74 -8.13 -27.44
C GLU A 32 -5.56 -8.92 -27.97
N ILE A 33 -5.43 -10.18 -27.55
CA ILE A 33 -4.38 -11.09 -27.99
C ILE A 33 -5.02 -12.36 -28.57
N LYS A 34 -4.81 -12.63 -29.85
CA LYS A 34 -5.40 -13.78 -30.56
C LYS A 34 -6.91 -13.89 -30.32
N ARG A 35 -7.62 -12.77 -30.48
CA ARG A 35 -9.05 -12.63 -30.25
C ARG A 35 -9.51 -12.82 -28.81
N SER A 36 -8.62 -13.15 -27.87
CA SER A 36 -8.96 -13.11 -26.45
C SER A 36 -8.84 -11.69 -25.94
N ARG A 37 -9.89 -11.20 -25.26
CA ARG A 37 -9.89 -9.87 -24.63
C ARG A 37 -9.43 -10.00 -23.19
N PHE A 38 -8.47 -9.18 -22.80
CA PHE A 38 -7.95 -9.06 -21.46
C PHE A 38 -8.24 -7.66 -20.92
N ILE A 39 -8.86 -7.58 -19.76
CA ILE A 39 -9.20 -6.33 -19.06
C ILE A 39 -8.50 -6.37 -17.72
N THR A 40 -7.41 -5.62 -17.57
CA THR A 40 -6.68 -5.50 -16.30
C THR A 40 -7.12 -4.25 -15.57
N THR A 41 -7.61 -4.43 -14.35
CA THR A 41 -8.08 -3.35 -13.48
C THR A 41 -7.20 -3.31 -12.23
N LEU A 42 -6.63 -2.14 -11.91
CA LEU A 42 -5.83 -1.89 -10.71
C LEU A 42 -6.56 -0.93 -9.77
N ALA A 43 -6.46 -1.18 -8.47
CA ALA A 43 -7.01 -0.31 -7.44
C ALA A 43 -6.10 -0.23 -6.21
N HIS A 44 -6.35 0.77 -5.36
CA HIS A 44 -5.69 0.96 -4.09
C HIS A 44 -6.27 -0.01 -3.04
N ALA A 45 -5.41 -0.82 -2.46
CA ALA A 45 -5.77 -1.76 -1.39
C ALA A 45 -4.60 -1.93 -0.41
N ASP A 46 -4.74 -1.39 0.78
CA ASP A 46 -3.77 -1.41 1.88
C ASP A 46 -3.94 -2.61 2.82
N SER A 47 -4.92 -3.45 2.56
CA SER A 47 -5.20 -4.66 3.33
C SER A 47 -5.72 -5.79 2.45
N ARG A 48 -5.57 -7.03 2.93
CA ARG A 48 -6.12 -8.23 2.30
C ARG A 48 -7.63 -8.12 2.12
N GLU A 49 -8.32 -7.61 3.13
CA GLU A 49 -9.78 -7.49 3.15
C GLU A 49 -10.27 -6.59 2.03
N ARG A 50 -9.64 -5.42 1.85
CA ARG A 50 -9.95 -4.48 0.77
C ARG A 50 -9.61 -5.06 -0.61
N ALA A 51 -8.46 -5.72 -0.72
CA ALA A 51 -8.06 -6.37 -1.97
C ALA A 51 -9.08 -7.45 -2.41
N LEU A 52 -9.51 -8.33 -1.50
CA LEU A 52 -10.48 -9.37 -1.82
C LEU A 52 -11.89 -8.80 -2.09
N ALA A 53 -12.29 -7.75 -1.37
CA ALA A 53 -13.53 -7.06 -1.64
C ALA A 53 -13.55 -6.44 -3.04
N PHE A 54 -12.42 -5.89 -3.50
CA PHE A 54 -12.28 -5.39 -4.87
C PHE A 54 -12.35 -6.53 -5.90
N VAL A 55 -11.69 -7.66 -5.65
CA VAL A 55 -11.79 -8.85 -6.52
C VAL A 55 -13.24 -9.27 -6.70
N ASP A 56 -14.01 -9.32 -5.61
CA ASP A 56 -15.43 -9.70 -5.66
C ASP A 56 -16.27 -8.67 -6.42
N ALA A 57 -15.90 -7.38 -6.36
CA ALA A 57 -16.54 -6.33 -7.12
C ALA A 57 -16.35 -6.54 -8.62
N ILE A 58 -15.11 -6.77 -9.05
CA ILE A 58 -14.80 -7.00 -10.46
C ILE A 58 -15.49 -8.28 -10.98
N LYS A 59 -15.52 -9.35 -10.17
CA LYS A 59 -16.25 -10.58 -10.53
C LYS A 59 -17.75 -10.33 -10.75
N LYS A 60 -18.34 -9.43 -10.00
CA LYS A 60 -19.76 -9.05 -10.18
C LYS A 60 -19.97 -8.11 -11.38
N GLU A 61 -19.00 -7.27 -11.70
CA GLU A 61 -19.03 -6.42 -12.90
C GLU A 61 -18.94 -7.26 -14.18
N PHE A 62 -18.15 -8.35 -14.15
CA PHE A 62 -17.93 -9.24 -15.29
C PHE A 62 -18.42 -10.67 -15.01
N PRO A 63 -19.72 -10.89 -14.78
CA PRO A 63 -20.26 -12.18 -14.32
C PRO A 63 -20.22 -13.25 -15.40
N ASP A 64 -20.12 -12.89 -16.66
CA ASP A 64 -20.03 -13.74 -17.85
C ASP A 64 -18.59 -14.11 -18.22
N ALA A 65 -17.61 -13.50 -17.58
CA ALA A 65 -16.21 -13.84 -17.77
C ALA A 65 -15.88 -15.18 -17.12
N ARG A 66 -15.14 -16.03 -17.85
CA ARG A 66 -14.74 -17.35 -17.33
C ARG A 66 -13.63 -17.25 -16.28
N HIS A 67 -12.74 -16.26 -16.40
CA HIS A 67 -11.57 -16.11 -15.55
C HIS A 67 -11.40 -14.65 -15.13
N ASN A 68 -11.30 -14.44 -13.84
CA ASN A 68 -10.93 -13.17 -13.20
C ASN A 68 -9.71 -13.45 -12.32
N CYS A 69 -8.54 -13.60 -12.95
CA CYS A 69 -7.29 -13.87 -12.24
C CYS A 69 -6.86 -12.62 -11.50
N TRP A 70 -6.31 -12.80 -10.30
CA TRP A 70 -5.96 -11.66 -9.48
C TRP A 70 -4.67 -11.86 -8.69
N ALA A 71 -4.08 -10.74 -8.31
CA ALA A 71 -2.99 -10.64 -7.34
C ALA A 71 -3.12 -9.36 -6.52
N TYR A 72 -2.62 -9.37 -5.28
CA TYR A 72 -2.47 -8.17 -4.49
C TYR A 72 -1.13 -8.16 -3.73
N ALA A 73 -0.62 -6.97 -3.48
CA ALA A 73 0.50 -6.67 -2.59
C ALA A 73 0.07 -5.44 -1.77
N ALA A 74 -0.47 -5.69 -0.57
CA ALA A 74 -1.13 -4.69 0.27
C ALA A 74 -0.17 -3.99 1.25
N GLY A 75 1.12 -3.98 0.94
CA GLY A 75 2.18 -3.36 1.72
C GLY A 75 3.10 -2.49 0.85
N ARG A 76 4.25 -2.14 1.41
CA ARG A 76 5.30 -1.39 0.68
C ARG A 76 5.77 -2.16 -0.56
N PRO A 77 6.29 -1.49 -1.60
CA PRO A 77 6.87 -2.17 -2.76
C PRO A 77 7.94 -3.18 -2.32
N GLY A 78 7.84 -4.42 -2.82
CA GLY A 78 8.74 -5.52 -2.47
C GLY A 78 8.41 -6.26 -1.17
N ASP A 79 7.48 -5.77 -0.35
CA ASP A 79 7.04 -6.47 0.85
C ASP A 79 6.16 -7.67 0.49
N THR A 80 6.49 -8.82 1.07
CA THR A 80 5.78 -10.09 0.85
C THR A 80 4.93 -10.54 2.03
N ALA A 81 4.80 -9.71 3.08
CA ALA A 81 4.04 -10.05 4.27
C ALA A 81 2.53 -10.11 4.01
N GLN A 82 2.03 -9.21 3.14
CA GLN A 82 0.61 -9.11 2.80
C GLN A 82 0.39 -9.26 1.29
N VAL A 83 0.54 -10.48 0.79
CA VAL A 83 0.36 -10.79 -0.63
C VAL A 83 -0.62 -11.93 -0.84
N GLY A 84 -1.26 -11.94 -1.99
CA GLY A 84 -2.12 -13.04 -2.41
C GLY A 84 -2.28 -13.10 -3.92
N GLN A 85 -2.70 -14.25 -4.43
CA GLN A 85 -2.91 -14.47 -5.85
C GLN A 85 -3.85 -15.62 -6.14
N SER A 86 -4.45 -15.63 -7.34
CA SER A 86 -5.24 -16.72 -7.85
C SER A 86 -5.20 -16.78 -9.37
N ASP A 87 -5.07 -17.99 -9.90
CA ASP A 87 -5.21 -18.26 -11.33
C ASP A 87 -6.68 -18.38 -11.78
N ASP A 88 -7.65 -18.41 -10.87
CA ASP A 88 -9.11 -18.42 -11.11
C ASP A 88 -9.52 -19.36 -12.27
N GLY A 89 -8.99 -20.59 -12.26
CA GLY A 89 -9.30 -21.63 -13.26
C GLY A 89 -8.44 -21.61 -14.54
N GLU A 90 -7.53 -20.68 -14.70
CA GLU A 90 -6.46 -20.78 -15.69
C GLU A 90 -5.41 -21.82 -15.26
N PRO A 91 -4.53 -22.30 -16.14
CA PRO A 91 -3.50 -23.26 -15.76
C PRO A 91 -2.62 -22.75 -14.60
N HIS A 92 -2.35 -23.63 -13.65
CA HIS A 92 -1.65 -23.28 -12.40
C HIS A 92 -0.31 -22.55 -12.64
N GLY A 93 -0.13 -21.43 -11.94
CA GLY A 93 1.09 -20.62 -11.95
C GLY A 93 1.28 -19.76 -13.22
N THR A 94 0.30 -19.74 -14.14
CA THR A 94 0.45 -19.01 -15.40
C THR A 94 -0.07 -17.57 -15.34
N THR A 95 -0.82 -17.19 -14.30
CA THR A 95 -1.51 -15.89 -14.26
C THR A 95 -1.29 -15.12 -12.96
N GLY A 96 -1.76 -15.61 -11.84
CA GLY A 96 -1.68 -14.93 -10.56
C GLY A 96 -0.23 -14.62 -10.13
N ARG A 97 0.67 -15.61 -10.24
CA ARG A 97 2.08 -15.40 -9.87
C ARG A 97 2.80 -14.38 -10.74
N PRO A 98 2.70 -14.40 -12.08
CA PRO A 98 3.22 -13.35 -12.96
C PRO A 98 2.68 -11.94 -12.64
N MET A 99 1.37 -11.83 -12.35
CA MET A 99 0.74 -10.58 -11.94
C MET A 99 1.34 -10.07 -10.61
N LEU A 100 1.43 -10.95 -9.59
CA LEU A 100 2.01 -10.60 -8.30
C LEU A 100 3.44 -10.08 -8.43
N ASN A 101 4.26 -10.71 -9.26
CA ASN A 101 5.63 -10.25 -9.48
C ASN A 101 5.67 -8.83 -10.06
N GLN A 102 4.73 -8.46 -10.95
CA GLN A 102 4.65 -7.08 -11.46
C GLN A 102 4.26 -6.08 -10.36
N LEU A 103 3.35 -6.45 -9.46
CA LEU A 103 2.98 -5.59 -8.32
C LEU A 103 4.15 -5.39 -7.37
N LEU A 104 4.84 -6.46 -6.98
CA LEU A 104 5.97 -6.40 -6.03
C LEU A 104 7.14 -5.54 -6.53
N TYR A 105 7.43 -5.59 -7.84
CA TYR A 105 8.58 -4.91 -8.42
C TYR A 105 8.20 -3.68 -9.26
N GLY A 106 6.92 -3.30 -9.27
CA GLY A 106 6.42 -2.14 -10.03
C GLY A 106 6.68 -0.78 -9.39
N GLY A 107 7.24 -0.74 -8.17
CA GLY A 107 7.60 0.52 -7.49
C GLY A 107 6.44 1.22 -6.78
N VAL A 108 5.21 0.72 -6.89
CA VAL A 108 4.00 1.24 -6.21
C VAL A 108 3.51 0.18 -5.23
N GLY A 109 3.25 0.56 -3.98
CA GLY A 109 2.70 -0.33 -2.95
C GLY A 109 1.18 -0.28 -2.86
N GLU A 110 0.60 -1.10 -1.98
CA GLU A 110 -0.81 -1.10 -1.64
C GLU A 110 -1.74 -1.29 -2.85
N LEU A 111 -1.45 -2.32 -3.65
CA LEU A 111 -2.12 -2.59 -4.91
C LEU A 111 -2.90 -3.90 -4.92
N VAL A 112 -4.04 -3.88 -5.61
CA VAL A 112 -4.73 -5.06 -6.11
C VAL A 112 -4.89 -4.97 -7.63
N ALA A 113 -4.67 -6.10 -8.31
CA ALA A 113 -4.86 -6.26 -9.75
C ALA A 113 -5.84 -7.40 -10.01
N VAL A 114 -6.81 -7.17 -10.88
CA VAL A 114 -7.69 -8.21 -11.43
C VAL A 114 -7.62 -8.16 -12.94
N THR A 115 -7.31 -9.28 -13.57
CA THR A 115 -7.37 -9.40 -15.04
C THR A 115 -8.51 -10.33 -15.42
N THR A 116 -9.53 -9.74 -16.02
CA THR A 116 -10.71 -10.43 -16.58
C THR A 116 -10.42 -10.86 -18.00
N ARG A 117 -10.66 -12.14 -18.32
CA ARG A 117 -10.40 -12.67 -19.65
C ARG A 117 -11.64 -13.25 -20.31
N TYR A 118 -11.86 -12.84 -21.57
CA TYR A 118 -12.79 -13.44 -22.50
C TYR A 118 -12.02 -14.23 -23.57
N PHE A 119 -12.29 -15.54 -23.68
CA PHE A 119 -11.61 -16.42 -24.63
C PHE A 119 -12.07 -16.17 -26.07
N GLY A 120 -11.14 -15.91 -26.98
CA GLY A 120 -11.38 -15.62 -28.38
C GLY A 120 -11.34 -16.83 -29.34
N GLY A 121 -11.36 -18.06 -28.80
CA GLY A 121 -11.35 -19.28 -29.63
C GLY A 121 -9.96 -19.80 -30.01
N ILE A 122 -8.88 -19.02 -29.80
CA ILE A 122 -7.51 -19.42 -30.12
C ILE A 122 -6.71 -19.58 -28.82
N LYS A 123 -6.16 -20.77 -28.56
CA LYS A 123 -5.34 -21.02 -27.38
C LYS A 123 -4.01 -20.28 -27.45
N LEU A 124 -3.66 -19.58 -26.37
CA LEU A 124 -2.39 -18.85 -26.23
C LEU A 124 -1.24 -19.78 -25.84
N GLY A 125 -1.52 -20.89 -25.18
CA GLY A 125 -0.54 -21.73 -24.47
C GLY A 125 -0.07 -21.09 -23.15
N THR A 126 0.60 -21.87 -22.30
CA THR A 126 1.03 -21.42 -20.96
C THR A 126 1.91 -20.18 -21.01
N GLY A 127 2.96 -20.19 -21.87
CA GLY A 127 3.84 -19.03 -22.03
C GLY A 127 3.15 -17.79 -22.63
N GLY A 128 2.13 -17.98 -23.48
CA GLY A 128 1.32 -16.89 -24.00
C GLY A 128 0.42 -16.28 -22.94
N LEU A 129 -0.20 -17.12 -22.09
CA LEU A 129 -0.98 -16.67 -20.95
C LEU A 129 -0.12 -15.86 -19.95
N THR A 130 1.01 -16.44 -19.53
CA THR A 130 1.93 -15.75 -18.61
C THR A 130 2.29 -14.35 -19.10
N ARG A 131 2.65 -14.23 -20.39
CA ARG A 131 2.99 -12.91 -20.95
C ARG A 131 1.82 -11.95 -20.99
N ALA A 132 0.62 -12.42 -21.36
CA ALA A 132 -0.57 -11.58 -21.41
C ALA A 132 -0.94 -11.02 -20.03
N TYR A 133 -1.03 -11.87 -19.02
CA TYR A 133 -1.36 -11.42 -17.65
C TYR A 133 -0.28 -10.52 -17.04
N GLN A 134 0.99 -10.84 -17.27
CA GLN A 134 2.10 -9.99 -16.84
C GLN A 134 2.08 -8.63 -17.55
N ASN A 135 1.85 -8.62 -18.87
CA ASN A 135 1.80 -7.39 -19.67
C ASN A 135 0.64 -6.51 -19.24
N GLY A 136 -0.54 -7.08 -19.02
CA GLY A 136 -1.71 -6.32 -18.59
C GLY A 136 -1.42 -5.49 -17.32
N VAL A 137 -0.79 -6.08 -16.30
CA VAL A 137 -0.41 -5.34 -15.08
C VAL A 137 0.69 -4.32 -15.38
N LYS A 138 1.72 -4.70 -16.15
CA LYS A 138 2.82 -3.81 -16.52
C LYS A 138 2.34 -2.55 -17.23
N GLU A 139 1.40 -2.67 -18.18
CA GLU A 139 0.86 -1.54 -18.95
C GLU A 139 -0.19 -0.74 -18.16
N ALA A 140 -0.85 -1.36 -17.17
CA ALA A 140 -1.81 -0.67 -16.31
C ALA A 140 -1.13 0.18 -15.21
N LEU A 141 0.04 -0.24 -14.69
CA LEU A 141 0.77 0.47 -13.63
C LEU A 141 1.07 1.94 -13.97
N PRO A 142 1.58 2.30 -15.18
CA PRO A 142 1.84 3.70 -15.52
C PRO A 142 0.58 4.58 -15.64
N LEU A 143 -0.61 3.99 -15.69
CA LEU A 143 -1.88 4.72 -15.73
C LEU A 143 -2.35 5.16 -14.34
N LEU A 144 -1.78 4.60 -13.28
CA LEU A 144 -2.11 4.97 -11.91
C LEU A 144 -1.65 6.40 -11.61
N PRO A 145 -2.55 7.28 -11.15
CA PRO A 145 -2.10 8.45 -10.40
C PRO A 145 -1.47 7.95 -9.10
N VAL A 146 -0.32 8.51 -8.72
CA VAL A 146 0.41 8.07 -7.52
C VAL A 146 0.73 9.26 -6.63
N THR A 147 0.75 9.00 -5.31
CA THR A 147 1.19 9.93 -4.28
C THR A 147 2.22 9.26 -3.36
N GLU A 148 2.96 10.05 -2.60
CA GLU A 148 3.91 9.53 -1.62
C GLU A 148 3.24 9.30 -0.27
N LYS A 149 3.22 8.06 0.21
CA LYS A 149 2.81 7.69 1.56
C LYS A 149 4.04 7.72 2.47
N LYS A 150 4.02 8.60 3.47
CA LYS A 150 5.06 8.65 4.50
C LYS A 150 4.86 7.52 5.49
N VAL A 151 5.95 6.89 5.87
CA VAL A 151 5.95 5.89 6.93
C VAL A 151 6.22 6.61 8.25
N LEU A 152 5.26 6.54 9.16
CA LEU A 152 5.39 7.11 10.49
C LEU A 152 5.78 6.02 11.49
N CYS A 153 6.66 6.39 12.42
CA CYS A 153 6.97 5.61 13.62
C CYS A 153 6.53 6.37 14.88
N ARG A 154 6.46 5.65 15.99
CA ARG A 154 6.19 6.22 17.31
C ARG A 154 7.45 6.25 18.14
N GLY A 155 7.67 7.36 18.83
CA GLY A 155 8.68 7.53 19.86
C GLY A 155 8.02 7.77 21.22
N LEU A 156 8.52 7.10 22.27
CA LEU A 156 8.18 7.42 23.65
C LEU A 156 9.29 8.27 24.24
N VAL A 157 8.92 9.39 24.85
CA VAL A 157 9.85 10.36 25.43
C VAL A 157 9.42 10.72 26.84
N GLU A 158 10.35 10.65 27.77
CA GLU A 158 10.21 11.24 29.09
C GLU A 158 10.96 12.57 29.12
N VAL A 159 10.27 13.65 29.51
CA VAL A 159 10.80 15.02 29.51
C VAL A 159 10.57 15.67 30.87
N ASP A 160 11.65 16.17 31.49
CA ASP A 160 11.53 17.01 32.67
C ASP A 160 10.78 18.32 32.34
N TYR A 161 9.95 18.81 33.25
CA TYR A 161 9.16 20.04 33.07
C TYR A 161 10.00 21.26 32.65
N ALA A 162 11.25 21.34 33.05
CA ALA A 162 12.18 22.39 32.67
C ALA A 162 12.52 22.40 31.16
N HIS A 163 12.34 21.26 30.48
CA HIS A 163 12.71 21.08 29.07
C HIS A 163 11.49 20.96 28.13
N VAL A 164 10.26 20.94 28.65
CA VAL A 164 9.03 20.79 27.85
C VAL A 164 8.91 21.84 26.74
N ASP A 165 9.23 23.09 27.04
CA ASP A 165 9.22 24.17 26.04
C ASP A 165 10.22 23.94 24.89
N ARG A 166 11.41 23.40 25.21
CA ARG A 166 12.43 23.07 24.20
C ARG A 166 11.97 21.90 23.34
N PHE A 167 11.39 20.89 23.99
CA PHE A 167 10.80 19.73 23.32
C PHE A 167 9.75 20.15 22.28
N TYR A 168 8.75 20.92 22.65
CA TYR A 168 7.71 21.37 21.70
C TYR A 168 8.27 22.22 20.54
N ARG A 169 9.32 23.03 20.75
CA ARG A 169 9.96 23.79 19.68
C ARG A 169 10.78 22.93 18.72
N LEU A 170 11.21 21.76 19.17
CA LEU A 170 11.98 20.82 18.37
C LEU A 170 11.08 20.06 17.36
N LEU A 171 9.91 19.63 17.78
CA LEU A 171 9.04 18.73 17.02
C LEU A 171 8.76 19.17 15.57
N PRO A 172 8.41 20.44 15.28
CA PRO A 172 8.11 20.87 13.91
C PRO A 172 9.29 20.71 12.94
N GLN A 173 10.53 20.78 13.42
CA GLN A 173 11.75 20.65 12.61
C GLN A 173 11.90 19.23 12.05
N TYR A 174 11.31 18.24 12.75
CA TYR A 174 11.33 16.83 12.39
C TYR A 174 9.97 16.33 11.92
N GLN A 175 9.04 17.23 11.57
CA GLN A 175 7.67 16.88 11.17
C GLN A 175 6.97 15.99 12.19
N ALA A 176 7.39 16.10 13.47
CA ALA A 176 6.89 15.31 14.57
C ALA A 176 5.64 15.94 15.17
N ARG A 177 4.70 15.10 15.65
CA ARG A 177 3.51 15.54 16.38
C ARG A 177 3.37 14.75 17.67
N VAL A 178 2.80 15.35 18.68
CA VAL A 178 2.40 14.66 19.91
C VAL A 178 1.10 13.91 19.63
N ALA A 179 1.13 12.59 19.80
CA ALA A 179 -0.03 11.70 19.65
C ALA A 179 -0.66 11.35 21.01
N GLY A 180 0.11 11.50 22.10
CA GLY A 180 -0.37 11.27 23.46
C GLY A 180 0.55 11.95 24.47
N GLU A 181 -0.02 12.35 25.62
CA GLU A 181 0.71 12.97 26.70
C GLU A 181 0.15 12.50 28.05
N ASP A 182 1.05 12.32 29.01
CA ASP A 182 0.71 12.03 30.41
C ASP A 182 1.64 12.84 31.32
N PHE A 183 1.05 13.53 32.30
CA PHE A 183 1.74 14.43 33.22
C PHE A 183 1.72 13.86 34.64
N GLY A 184 2.88 13.43 35.11
CA GLY A 184 3.10 12.88 36.44
C GLY A 184 4.29 13.55 37.15
N ALA A 185 5.22 12.77 37.63
CA ALA A 185 6.49 13.27 38.17
C ALA A 185 7.36 13.93 37.08
N SER A 186 7.25 13.46 35.87
CA SER A 186 7.79 13.97 34.60
C SER A 186 6.67 14.02 33.56
N ALA A 187 6.93 14.65 32.41
CA ALA A 187 6.01 14.64 31.28
C ALA A 187 6.39 13.48 30.33
N LEU A 188 5.43 12.55 30.10
CA LEU A 188 5.59 11.45 29.16
C LEU A 188 4.86 11.78 27.86
N PHE A 189 5.54 11.70 26.74
CA PHE A 189 4.99 11.98 25.42
C PHE A 189 5.07 10.75 24.52
N THR A 190 4.00 10.48 23.78
CA THR A 190 4.03 9.65 22.57
C THR A 190 4.11 10.58 21.38
N VAL A 191 5.17 10.45 20.58
CA VAL A 191 5.42 11.30 19.42
C VAL A 191 5.31 10.47 18.16
N GLU A 192 4.65 10.97 17.14
CA GLU A 192 4.63 10.39 15.81
C GLU A 192 5.44 11.26 14.85
N LEU A 193 6.32 10.64 14.08
CA LEU A 193 7.19 11.31 13.13
C LEU A 193 7.57 10.37 11.97
N PRO A 194 8.06 10.93 10.83
CA PRO A 194 8.60 10.11 9.75
C PRO A 194 9.75 9.23 10.24
N GLU A 195 9.72 7.93 9.84
CA GLU A 195 10.69 6.92 10.27
C GLU A 195 12.15 7.32 9.99
N ASP A 196 12.42 8.00 8.86
CA ASP A 196 13.76 8.47 8.48
C ASP A 196 14.26 9.66 9.30
N LEU A 197 13.35 10.38 9.95
CA LEU A 197 13.71 11.51 10.83
C LEU A 197 13.84 11.10 12.30
N PHE A 198 13.53 9.83 12.63
CA PHE A 198 13.53 9.36 14.01
C PHE A 198 14.89 9.55 14.70
N GLU A 199 15.96 9.02 14.10
CA GLU A 199 17.31 9.09 14.67
C GLU A 199 17.78 10.54 14.83
N ALA A 200 17.54 11.37 13.80
CA ALA A 200 17.94 12.79 13.87
C ALA A 200 17.13 13.55 14.92
N CYS A 201 15.85 13.26 15.09
CA CYS A 201 15.00 13.85 16.11
C CYS A 201 15.45 13.43 17.52
N ARG A 202 15.77 12.14 17.70
CA ARG A 202 16.27 11.59 18.95
C ARG A 202 17.58 12.25 19.39
N ASP A 203 18.54 12.38 18.46
CA ASP A 203 19.83 13.01 18.75
C ASP A 203 19.69 14.50 19.09
N ALA A 204 18.84 15.23 18.36
CA ALA A 204 18.56 16.62 18.63
C ALA A 204 17.82 16.85 19.97
N LEU A 205 16.92 15.93 20.35
CA LEU A 205 16.28 15.97 21.67
C LEU A 205 17.30 15.78 22.78
N ARG A 206 18.18 14.80 22.64
CA ARG A 206 19.24 14.54 23.60
C ARG A 206 20.16 15.76 23.77
N GLU A 207 20.54 16.43 22.68
CA GLU A 207 21.34 17.65 22.73
C GLU A 207 20.58 18.81 23.38
N ALA A 208 19.30 19.02 23.00
CA ALA A 208 18.46 20.10 23.52
C ALA A 208 18.17 19.97 25.03
N THR A 209 18.27 18.79 25.59
CA THR A 209 18.02 18.50 27.01
C THR A 209 19.28 18.16 27.80
N ASP A 210 20.47 18.40 27.24
CA ASP A 210 21.76 18.08 27.85
C ASP A 210 21.87 16.60 28.27
N GLY A 211 21.21 15.69 27.54
CA GLY A 211 21.14 14.27 27.80
C GLY A 211 20.09 13.84 28.83
N ALA A 212 19.26 14.77 29.32
CA ALA A 212 18.23 14.46 30.33
C ALA A 212 17.02 13.71 29.76
N SER A 213 16.79 13.77 28.45
CA SER A 213 15.68 13.09 27.79
C SER A 213 16.19 12.18 26.68
N GLU A 214 15.57 11.00 26.54
CA GLU A 214 15.86 10.05 25.47
C GLU A 214 14.56 9.60 24.80
N MET A 215 14.57 9.47 23.47
CA MET A 215 13.45 8.96 22.70
C MET A 215 13.66 7.47 22.43
N MET A 216 12.72 6.65 22.88
CA MET A 216 12.70 5.20 22.63
C MET A 216 11.78 4.89 21.46
N ASP A 217 12.22 4.04 20.54
CA ASP A 217 11.39 3.54 19.44
C ASP A 217 10.27 2.66 20.00
N ALA A 218 9.02 3.01 19.69
CA ALA A 218 7.82 2.27 20.07
C ALA A 218 7.17 1.55 18.86
N GLY A 219 7.90 1.47 17.74
CA GLY A 219 7.45 0.79 16.52
C GLY A 219 6.65 1.68 15.57
N PRO A 220 6.00 1.06 14.59
CA PRO A 220 5.23 1.79 13.58
C PRO A 220 4.06 2.54 14.22
N ALA A 221 3.78 3.74 13.74
CA ALA A 221 2.55 4.42 14.08
C ALA A 221 1.39 3.62 13.48
N THR A 222 0.49 3.13 14.34
CA THR A 222 -0.79 2.57 13.88
C THR A 222 -1.63 3.73 13.37
N GLU A 223 -2.09 3.68 12.12
CA GLU A 223 -3.17 4.57 11.69
C GLU A 223 -4.37 4.24 12.58
N ASP A 224 -4.75 5.19 13.46
CA ASP A 224 -6.03 5.09 14.17
C ASP A 224 -7.13 5.15 13.10
N ILE A 225 -7.88 4.04 13.01
CA ILE A 225 -8.98 3.79 12.09
C ILE A 225 -10.14 4.74 12.38
#